data_52dd716db7354147698c97dab6f051ab
#
_entry.id   52dd716db7354147698c97dab6f051ab
#
_cell.length_a   1.000
_cell.length_b   1.000
_cell.length_c   1.000
_cell.angle_alpha   90.00
_cell.angle_beta   90.00
_cell.angle_gamma   90.00
#
_symmetry.space_group_name_H-M   'P 1'
#
loop_
_entity.id
_entity.type
_entity.pdbx_description
1 polymer ?
#
loop_
_entity_poly.entity_id
_entity_poly.type
_entity_poly.pdbx_seq_one_letter_code
_entity_poly.pdbx_strand_id
1 'polypeptide(L)'
;MSKAAEXXXXNINAGGGGVNRNVIINGAMNVAQRGTSSTGIGGSSGFFTCDRWNIDVANTAGRLTMTQDSSAPEGFANSIKLACTTADTSIASDEQLKLQQKIEGQNLQAFAKGTSSAKPFAVSFYVKGNASATYVCELFDEDNTRQCSKTFNVTTDWTRVELTFPADTTGALDDDNASSLTFRIYLHAGSNFTSGTLNSSGFASSTNANRAVGISSFFDSTDRTFFITGVQLEVGQNPTTFEHEPIERTLTKCLRYFRLSNDGSEAYQPLGEGDGHAESTSSFTTGWMWEPEMRAKPTLAVFEEGNTLGSVFVRQDYSYLCDNIAIASGSKFGLRINLTTPNNTAGDTTFQDTLPGAVYATGTNKAWSVDAEL
;
A
#
# COMPACT_ATOMS: atom_id res chain seq x y z
N MET A 1 -17.46 7.81 40.21
CA MET A 1 -16.96 6.64 39.44
C MET A 1 -16.04 5.83 40.34
N SER A 2 -16.07 4.51 40.25
CA SER A 2 -15.18 3.69 41.07
C SER A 2 -13.73 3.82 40.55
N LYS A 3 -12.78 3.60 41.45
CA LYS A 3 -11.35 3.63 41.12
C LYS A 3 -11.03 2.64 39.97
N ALA A 4 -11.79 1.55 39.84
CA ALA A 4 -11.65 0.61 38.74
C ALA A 4 -12.08 1.22 37.38
N ALA A 5 -13.12 2.06 37.41
CA ALA A 5 -13.55 2.75 36.18
C ALA A 5 -12.55 3.83 35.75
N GLU A 6 -11.94 4.47 36.74
CA GLU A 6 -10.84 5.41 36.45
C GLU A 6 -9.62 4.74 35.85
N UNK A 7 -9.49 3.81 36.28
CA UNK A 7 -8.38 3.07 35.83
C UNK A 7 -8.56 2.54 34.44
N UNK A 8 -9.49 2.36 34.29
CA UNK A 8 -9.85 1.94 33.05
C UNK A 8 -9.71 3.00 32.04
N UNK A 9 -9.95 3.77 32.46
CA UNK A 9 -9.91 4.86 31.66
C UNK A 9 -8.54 5.35 31.42
N UNK A 10 -8.08 5.18 32.23
CA UNK A 10 -6.75 5.51 32.21
C UNK A 10 -5.95 4.65 31.33
N ASN A 11 -6.18 3.51 31.36
CA ASN A 11 -5.49 2.58 30.47
C ASN A 11 -5.86 2.80 28.99
N ILE A 12 -7.05 3.16 28.73
CA ILE A 12 -7.49 3.52 27.37
C ILE A 12 -6.74 4.77 26.89
N ASN A 13 -6.53 5.71 27.81
CA ASN A 13 -5.84 6.97 27.47
C ASN A 13 -4.30 6.87 27.55
N ALA A 14 -3.79 5.78 28.16
CA ALA A 14 -2.33 5.60 28.35
C ALA A 14 -1.68 4.69 27.28
N GLY A 15 -2.41 4.41 26.18
CA GLY A 15 -1.87 3.56 25.11
C GLY A 15 -1.75 2.09 25.46
N GLY A 16 -2.42 1.66 26.53
CA GLY A 16 -2.33 0.26 26.98
C GLY A 16 -3.56 -0.56 26.63
N GLY A 17 -3.49 -1.40 25.61
CA GLY A 17 -4.40 -2.52 25.40
C GLY A 17 -5.72 -2.25 24.69
N GLY A 18 -5.93 -1.10 24.08
CA GLY A 18 -7.10 -0.87 23.22
C GLY A 18 -6.96 -1.59 21.88
N VAL A 19 -8.09 -1.97 21.28
CA VAL A 19 -8.11 -2.52 19.92
C VAL A 19 -8.20 -1.37 18.89
N ASN A 20 -7.75 -1.62 17.67
CA ASN A 20 -7.77 -0.65 16.56
C ASN A 20 -6.93 0.60 16.83
N ARG A 21 -5.83 0.44 17.56
CA ARG A 21 -4.95 1.59 17.82
C ARG A 21 -3.94 1.81 16.70
N ASN A 22 -3.59 0.76 15.94
CA ASN A 22 -2.64 0.86 14.84
C ASN A 22 -3.35 1.40 13.60
N VAL A 23 -2.97 2.60 13.14
CA VAL A 23 -3.55 3.20 11.93
C VAL A 23 -2.85 2.74 10.64
N ILE A 24 -1.70 2.04 10.77
CA ILE A 24 -1.02 1.42 9.63
C ILE A 24 -1.76 0.14 9.24
N ILE A 25 -2.06 0.00 7.97
CA ILE A 25 -2.71 -1.21 7.43
C ILE A 25 -1.62 -2.15 6.95
N ASN A 26 -1.77 -3.45 7.26
CA ASN A 26 -0.81 -4.48 6.83
C ASN A 26 0.59 -4.23 7.38
N GLY A 27 0.67 -3.77 8.63
CA GLY A 27 1.97 -3.49 9.29
C GLY A 27 2.83 -4.74 9.53
N ALA A 28 2.21 -5.93 9.57
CA ALA A 28 2.92 -7.21 9.70
C ALA A 28 3.25 -7.84 8.34
N MET A 29 3.00 -7.16 7.23
CA MET A 29 3.37 -7.56 5.86
C MET A 29 2.75 -8.88 5.41
N ASN A 30 1.53 -9.19 5.88
CA ASN A 30 0.90 -10.50 5.66
C ASN A 30 0.11 -10.60 4.37
N VAL A 31 -0.33 -9.47 3.79
CA VAL A 31 -1.16 -9.44 2.58
C VAL A 31 -0.32 -8.90 1.41
N ALA A 32 -0.29 -9.66 0.30
CA ALA A 32 0.51 -9.31 -0.88
C ALA A 32 -0.25 -9.73 -2.15
N GLN A 33 -1.40 -9.08 -2.41
CA GLN A 33 -2.27 -9.42 -3.55
C GLN A 33 -1.56 -9.24 -4.89
N ARG A 34 -0.69 -8.22 -5.00
CA ARG A 34 0.03 -7.93 -6.25
C ARG A 34 1.10 -8.97 -6.57
N GLY A 35 1.47 -9.79 -5.58
CA GLY A 35 2.51 -10.82 -5.71
C GLY A 35 3.55 -10.66 -4.61
N THR A 36 4.36 -11.68 -4.42
CA THR A 36 5.32 -11.73 -3.32
C THR A 36 6.72 -11.22 -3.70
N SER A 37 6.96 -10.92 -4.99
CA SER A 37 8.26 -10.40 -5.44
C SER A 37 8.09 -9.53 -6.68
N SER A 38 8.87 -8.44 -6.75
CA SER A 38 8.94 -7.57 -7.93
C SER A 38 10.37 -7.05 -8.04
N THR A 39 10.94 -7.08 -9.24
CA THR A 39 12.34 -6.72 -9.49
C THR A 39 12.45 -5.56 -10.47
N GLY A 40 13.61 -4.90 -10.50
CA GLY A 40 13.87 -3.78 -11.40
C GLY A 40 13.23 -2.47 -10.96
N ILE A 41 12.75 -2.41 -9.72
CA ILE A 41 12.09 -1.21 -9.17
C ILE A 41 13.12 -0.08 -9.02
N GLY A 42 12.74 1.14 -9.42
CA GLY A 42 13.61 2.32 -9.32
C GLY A 42 13.39 3.32 -10.46
N GLY A 43 12.67 2.91 -11.51
CA GLY A 43 12.34 3.82 -12.61
C GLY A 43 11.05 4.62 -12.38
N SER A 44 10.17 4.10 -11.54
CA SER A 44 8.89 4.77 -11.20
C SER A 44 8.41 4.31 -9.84
N SER A 45 7.63 5.17 -9.20
CA SER A 45 6.97 4.86 -7.93
C SER A 45 5.80 3.91 -8.16
N GLY A 46 5.45 3.12 -7.12
CA GLY A 46 4.32 2.20 -7.24
C GLY A 46 4.16 1.27 -6.04
N PHE A 47 3.10 0.46 -6.11
CA PHE A 47 2.80 -0.60 -5.16
C PHE A 47 3.19 -1.92 -5.82
N PHE A 48 4.14 -2.65 -5.28
CA PHE A 48 4.77 -3.76 -5.99
C PHE A 48 4.50 -5.15 -5.38
N THR A 49 4.43 -5.26 -4.05
CA THR A 49 4.22 -6.55 -3.37
C THR A 49 3.20 -6.41 -2.23
N CYS A 50 3.66 -6.19 -1.01
CA CYS A 50 2.79 -6.08 0.17
C CYS A 50 1.80 -4.93 0.00
N ASP A 51 0.54 -5.25 0.20
CA ASP A 51 -0.55 -4.29 0.03
C ASP A 51 -0.36 -3.08 0.94
N ARG A 52 -0.72 -1.91 0.42
CA ARG A 52 -0.64 -0.60 1.06
C ARG A 52 0.78 -0.02 1.14
N TRP A 53 1.82 -0.80 0.82
CA TRP A 53 3.20 -0.32 0.89
C TRP A 53 3.68 0.14 -0.48
N ASN A 54 3.99 1.41 -0.57
CA ASN A 54 4.40 2.11 -1.79
C ASN A 54 5.90 2.36 -1.75
N ILE A 55 6.58 2.09 -2.85
CA ILE A 55 7.93 2.60 -3.10
C ILE A 55 7.77 3.93 -3.84
N ASP A 56 8.25 5.01 -3.22
CA ASP A 56 8.27 6.34 -3.84
C ASP A 56 9.72 6.65 -4.19
N VAL A 57 9.99 6.74 -5.49
CA VAL A 57 11.35 6.86 -6.01
C VAL A 57 11.41 7.93 -7.10
N ALA A 58 12.50 8.68 -7.14
CA ALA A 58 12.72 9.69 -8.17
C ALA A 58 14.19 9.81 -8.52
N ASN A 59 14.45 9.89 -9.80
CA ASN A 59 15.68 10.36 -10.46
C ASN A 59 16.94 9.51 -10.24
N THR A 60 16.89 8.43 -9.46
CA THR A 60 18.05 7.57 -9.18
C THR A 60 18.31 6.56 -10.29
N ALA A 61 19.58 6.25 -10.53
CA ALA A 61 20.00 5.11 -11.36
C ALA A 61 19.90 3.78 -10.60
N GLY A 62 19.74 3.80 -9.29
CA GLY A 62 19.64 2.62 -8.44
C GLY A 62 18.41 1.76 -8.76
N ARG A 63 18.57 0.43 -8.61
CA ARG A 63 17.45 -0.51 -8.80
C ARG A 63 17.41 -1.50 -7.65
N LEU A 64 16.21 -1.97 -7.35
CA LEU A 64 16.01 -2.92 -6.26
C LEU A 64 14.97 -3.98 -6.60
N THR A 65 15.01 -5.06 -5.83
CA THR A 65 13.94 -6.05 -5.74
C THR A 65 13.22 -5.86 -4.40
N MET A 66 11.89 -5.87 -4.44
CA MET A 66 11.05 -5.86 -3.24
C MET A 66 10.39 -7.24 -3.12
N THR A 67 10.46 -7.82 -1.92
CA THR A 67 9.92 -9.17 -1.68
C THR A 67 9.13 -9.17 -0.36
N GLN A 68 8.01 -9.90 -0.33
CA GLN A 68 7.42 -10.36 0.92
C GLN A 68 8.26 -11.58 1.34
N ASP A 69 9.05 -11.43 2.39
CA ASP A 69 10.10 -12.39 2.78
C ASP A 69 9.74 -13.03 4.11
N SER A 70 10.01 -14.33 4.25
CA SER A 70 9.72 -15.07 5.49
C SER A 70 10.73 -14.82 6.60
N SER A 71 11.84 -14.11 6.35
CA SER A 71 12.73 -13.67 7.43
C SER A 71 12.03 -12.59 8.24
N ALA A 72 11.72 -12.87 9.49
CA ALA A 72 10.98 -11.97 10.37
C ALA A 72 11.42 -12.18 11.81
N PRO A 73 11.23 -11.20 12.70
CA PRO A 73 11.51 -11.40 14.13
C PRO A 73 10.43 -12.28 14.77
N GLU A 74 10.70 -12.77 15.95
CA GLU A 74 9.75 -13.60 16.72
C GLU A 74 8.39 -12.90 16.80
N GLY A 75 7.31 -13.64 16.53
CA GLY A 75 5.94 -13.13 16.54
C GLY A 75 5.43 -12.68 15.17
N PHE A 76 6.28 -12.67 14.13
CA PHE A 76 5.88 -12.25 12.78
C PHE A 76 6.19 -13.36 11.78
N ALA A 77 5.32 -13.49 10.78
CA ALA A 77 5.51 -14.47 9.71
C ALA A 77 6.28 -13.87 8.52
N ASN A 78 6.14 -12.56 8.29
CA ASN A 78 6.64 -11.93 7.07
C ASN A 78 7.27 -10.57 7.35
N SER A 79 8.11 -10.15 6.41
CA SER A 79 8.65 -8.78 6.34
C SER A 79 8.67 -8.32 4.89
N ILE A 80 8.76 -7.03 4.65
CA ILE A 80 9.24 -6.51 3.37
C ILE A 80 10.75 -6.58 3.40
N LYS A 81 11.32 -7.18 2.36
CA LYS A 81 12.75 -7.15 2.06
C LYS A 81 12.96 -6.31 0.81
N LEU A 82 13.83 -5.32 0.91
CA LEU A 82 14.38 -4.59 -0.23
C LEU A 82 15.81 -5.07 -0.42
N ALA A 83 16.19 -5.41 -1.66
CA ALA A 83 17.55 -5.83 -2.00
C ALA A 83 18.02 -4.99 -3.19
N CYS A 84 19.13 -4.30 -3.02
CA CYS A 84 19.71 -3.47 -4.08
C CYS A 84 20.22 -4.39 -5.20
N THR A 85 19.84 -4.10 -6.45
CA THR A 85 20.27 -4.87 -7.61
C THR A 85 21.16 -4.04 -8.56
N THR A 86 21.05 -2.70 -8.47
CA THR A 86 21.94 -1.78 -9.15
C THR A 86 22.30 -0.67 -8.18
N ALA A 87 23.56 -0.51 -7.89
CA ALA A 87 24.05 0.55 -7.00
C ALA A 87 24.00 1.91 -7.70
N ASP A 88 23.85 2.97 -6.90
CA ASP A 88 23.93 4.35 -7.36
C ASP A 88 24.75 5.13 -6.35
N THR A 89 26.04 5.26 -6.66
CA THR A 89 27.00 5.92 -5.78
C THR A 89 27.30 7.36 -6.22
N SER A 90 26.68 7.81 -7.34
CA SER A 90 26.85 9.18 -7.84
C SER A 90 25.56 9.98 -7.63
N ILE A 91 25.26 10.24 -6.36
CA ILE A 91 23.95 10.73 -5.92
C ILE A 91 23.71 12.16 -6.39
N ALA A 92 22.77 12.34 -7.31
CA ALA A 92 22.32 13.67 -7.74
C ALA A 92 21.47 14.33 -6.65
N SER A 93 21.38 15.65 -6.70
CA SER A 93 20.76 16.43 -5.61
C SER A 93 19.27 16.11 -5.39
N ASP A 94 18.57 15.68 -6.43
CA ASP A 94 17.12 15.48 -6.41
C ASP A 94 16.69 14.00 -6.35
N GLU A 95 17.64 13.11 -6.16
CA GLU A 95 17.34 11.67 -6.01
C GLU A 95 16.65 11.37 -4.69
N GLN A 96 15.78 10.37 -4.69
CA GLN A 96 15.19 9.85 -3.46
C GLN A 96 14.63 8.44 -3.63
N LEU A 97 14.64 7.69 -2.53
CA LEU A 97 13.94 6.42 -2.38
C LEU A 97 13.28 6.39 -1.01
N LYS A 98 11.98 6.17 -0.99
CA LYS A 98 11.20 6.03 0.25
C LYS A 98 10.31 4.80 0.17
N LEU A 99 10.18 4.12 1.31
CA LEU A 99 9.10 3.16 1.53
C LEU A 99 8.04 3.89 2.35
N GLN A 100 6.79 3.89 1.90
CA GLN A 100 5.79 4.72 2.55
C GLN A 100 4.39 4.10 2.57
N GLN A 101 3.56 4.62 3.48
CA GLN A 101 2.13 4.34 3.49
C GLN A 101 1.38 5.64 3.78
N LYS A 102 0.43 5.97 2.91
CA LYS A 102 -0.47 7.11 3.07
C LYS A 102 -1.71 6.69 3.85
N ILE A 103 -2.21 7.59 4.69
CA ILE A 103 -3.29 7.31 5.65
C ILE A 103 -4.42 8.31 5.44
N GLU A 104 -5.66 7.80 5.29
CA GLU A 104 -6.86 8.65 5.15
C GLU A 104 -7.07 9.49 6.39
N GLY A 105 -7.50 10.73 6.19
CA GLY A 105 -7.74 11.67 7.29
C GLY A 105 -8.78 11.17 8.30
N GLN A 106 -9.86 10.54 7.80
CA GLN A 106 -10.91 10.00 8.66
C GLN A 106 -10.40 8.95 9.66
N ASN A 107 -9.22 8.35 9.42
CA ASN A 107 -8.63 7.36 10.32
C ASN A 107 -7.68 8.01 11.36
N LEU A 108 -7.50 9.33 11.29
CA LEU A 108 -6.50 10.04 12.10
C LEU A 108 -7.11 10.97 13.14
N GLN A 109 -8.42 11.04 13.24
CA GLN A 109 -9.11 12.03 14.08
C GLN A 109 -8.78 11.86 15.58
N ALA A 110 -8.41 10.63 16.00
CA ALA A 110 -8.01 10.35 17.39
C ALA A 110 -6.75 11.11 17.83
N PHE A 111 -5.90 11.54 16.87
CA PHE A 111 -4.71 12.33 17.18
C PHE A 111 -5.06 13.79 17.54
N ALA A 112 -6.26 14.26 17.18
CA ALA A 112 -6.73 15.63 17.44
C ALA A 112 -5.70 16.69 16.99
N LYS A 113 -4.88 16.37 15.95
CA LYS A 113 -3.84 17.26 15.45
C LYS A 113 -4.44 18.58 14.99
N GLY A 114 -3.74 19.68 15.26
CA GLY A 114 -4.20 21.03 14.93
C GLY A 114 -5.11 21.64 16.00
N THR A 115 -5.30 20.98 17.11
CA THR A 115 -6.14 21.48 18.22
C THR A 115 -5.34 21.59 19.51
N SER A 116 -5.89 22.28 20.51
CA SER A 116 -5.27 22.36 21.83
C SER A 116 -5.22 20.99 22.55
N SER A 117 -5.96 20.00 22.05
CA SER A 117 -6.00 18.65 22.62
C SER A 117 -5.13 17.66 21.83
N ALA A 118 -4.30 18.15 20.89
CA ALA A 118 -3.45 17.31 20.05
C ALA A 118 -2.65 16.30 20.86
N LYS A 119 -2.54 15.10 20.33
CA LYS A 119 -1.84 13.96 20.95
C LYS A 119 -0.54 13.67 20.21
N PRO A 120 0.48 13.15 20.90
CA PRO A 120 1.69 12.70 20.22
C PRO A 120 1.44 11.43 19.41
N PHE A 121 2.35 11.18 18.47
CA PHE A 121 2.33 10.01 17.59
C PHE A 121 3.44 9.05 18.04
N ALA A 122 3.07 7.84 18.43
CA ALA A 122 4.02 6.78 18.78
C ALA A 122 4.17 5.84 17.57
N VAL A 123 5.41 5.63 17.15
CA VAL A 123 5.75 4.78 15.99
C VAL A 123 6.67 3.68 16.46
N SER A 124 6.39 2.44 16.06
CA SER A 124 7.37 1.36 16.23
C SER A 124 7.38 0.45 15.00
N PHE A 125 8.52 -0.19 14.78
CA PHE A 125 8.69 -1.18 13.71
C PHE A 125 9.97 -1.98 13.98
N TYR A 126 10.07 -3.16 13.35
CA TYR A 126 11.29 -3.97 13.41
C TYR A 126 12.05 -3.83 12.11
N VAL A 127 13.37 -3.70 12.19
CA VAL A 127 14.25 -3.58 11.02
C VAL A 127 15.47 -4.48 11.15
N LYS A 128 16.03 -4.84 10.00
CA LYS A 128 17.29 -5.57 9.87
C LYS A 128 17.90 -5.23 8.51
N GLY A 129 19.21 -5.34 8.38
CA GLY A 129 19.90 -5.20 7.10
C GLY A 129 21.09 -6.14 7.04
N ASN A 130 21.83 -6.12 5.94
CA ASN A 130 23.08 -6.89 5.83
C ASN A 130 24.27 -6.17 6.48
N ALA A 131 24.14 -4.88 6.76
CA ALA A 131 25.20 -4.05 7.35
C ALA A 131 24.55 -2.86 8.06
N SER A 132 25.32 -2.22 8.93
CA SER A 132 24.87 -1.02 9.66
C SER A 132 24.54 0.11 8.68
N ALA A 133 23.47 0.81 8.98
CA ALA A 133 23.03 1.99 8.22
C ALA A 133 22.14 2.87 9.12
N THR A 134 22.08 4.14 8.80
CA THR A 134 21.16 5.10 9.44
C THR A 134 20.14 5.55 8.40
N TYR A 135 18.87 5.48 8.74
CA TYR A 135 17.79 5.95 7.90
C TYR A 135 16.89 6.91 8.68
N VAL A 136 15.90 7.49 7.99
CA VAL A 136 14.98 8.46 8.61
C VAL A 136 13.55 7.98 8.46
N CYS A 137 12.82 8.01 9.58
CA CYS A 137 11.37 7.88 9.62
C CYS A 137 10.76 9.27 9.67
N GLU A 138 9.88 9.59 8.71
CA GLU A 138 9.20 10.88 8.64
C GLU A 138 7.69 10.67 8.73
N LEU A 139 7.04 11.51 9.51
CA LEU A 139 5.58 11.73 9.44
C LEU A 139 5.35 13.03 8.68
N PHE A 140 4.66 12.95 7.56
CA PHE A 140 4.40 14.09 6.69
C PHE A 140 2.90 14.36 6.62
N ASP A 141 2.52 15.53 7.06
CA ASP A 141 1.16 16.07 7.05
C ASP A 141 0.89 16.65 5.66
N GLU A 142 0.10 15.93 4.86
CA GLU A 142 -0.20 16.32 3.47
C GLU A 142 -1.13 17.54 3.41
N ASP A 143 -2.07 17.66 4.37
CA ASP A 143 -3.07 18.73 4.35
C ASP A 143 -2.43 20.10 4.60
N ASN A 144 -1.39 20.14 5.45
CA ASN A 144 -0.81 21.40 5.92
C ASN A 144 0.65 21.56 5.47
N THR A 145 1.20 20.61 4.71
CA THR A 145 2.59 20.60 4.24
C THR A 145 3.56 20.78 5.42
N ARG A 146 3.39 19.94 6.46
CA ARG A 146 4.21 19.94 7.67
C ARG A 146 4.86 18.58 7.86
N GLN A 147 6.03 18.54 8.50
CA GLN A 147 6.73 17.27 8.68
C GLN A 147 7.52 17.27 9.98
N CYS A 148 7.75 16.05 10.47
CA CYS A 148 8.70 15.78 11.55
C CYS A 148 9.45 14.49 11.21
N SER A 149 10.78 14.48 11.39
CA SER A 149 11.64 13.38 10.96
C SER A 149 12.53 12.92 12.12
N LYS A 150 12.74 11.60 12.23
CA LYS A 150 13.60 10.99 13.27
C LYS A 150 14.53 10.01 12.61
N THR A 151 15.82 10.02 12.98
CA THR A 151 16.76 8.98 12.55
C THR A 151 16.55 7.69 13.33
N PHE A 152 16.90 6.58 12.69
CA PHE A 152 17.00 5.28 13.34
C PHE A 152 18.14 4.49 12.72
N ASN A 153 18.64 3.51 13.46
CA ASN A 153 19.77 2.68 13.02
C ASN A 153 19.28 1.28 12.64
N VAL A 154 19.92 0.72 11.62
CA VAL A 154 19.72 -0.65 11.17
C VAL A 154 21.01 -1.40 11.47
N THR A 155 20.90 -2.65 11.93
CA THR A 155 22.01 -3.56 12.18
C THR A 155 21.76 -4.88 11.46
N THR A 156 22.66 -5.84 11.63
CA THR A 156 22.52 -7.17 11.04
C THR A 156 21.52 -8.06 11.80
N ASP A 157 21.10 -7.63 12.97
CA ASP A 157 20.11 -8.34 13.79
C ASP A 157 18.77 -7.59 13.76
N TRP A 158 17.67 -8.33 13.92
CA TRP A 158 16.36 -7.71 14.07
C TRP A 158 16.35 -6.80 15.30
N THR A 159 16.04 -5.52 15.09
CA THR A 159 15.97 -4.51 16.14
C THR A 159 14.61 -3.82 16.09
N ARG A 160 13.98 -3.69 17.24
CA ARG A 160 12.77 -2.88 17.37
C ARG A 160 13.16 -1.42 17.51
N VAL A 161 12.65 -0.60 16.60
CA VAL A 161 12.79 0.86 16.62
C VAL A 161 11.54 1.45 17.29
N GLU A 162 11.73 2.38 18.19
CA GLU A 162 10.66 3.09 18.88
C GLU A 162 10.89 4.59 18.76
N LEU A 163 9.93 5.32 18.21
CA LEU A 163 10.05 6.75 17.96
C LEU A 163 8.79 7.46 18.46
N THR A 164 8.97 8.61 19.07
CA THR A 164 7.85 9.48 19.48
C THR A 164 7.95 10.81 18.74
N PHE A 165 6.85 11.18 18.10
CA PHE A 165 6.71 12.46 17.42
C PHE A 165 5.81 13.33 18.27
N PRO A 166 6.22 14.54 18.61
CA PRO A 166 5.41 15.39 19.52
C PRO A 166 4.05 15.73 18.94
N ALA A 167 3.11 16.02 19.82
CA ALA A 167 1.81 16.56 19.42
C ALA A 167 2.01 17.86 18.62
N ASP A 168 1.16 18.07 17.63
CA ASP A 168 1.19 19.30 16.82
C ASP A 168 -0.17 20.00 16.93
N THR A 169 -0.17 21.16 17.56
CA THR A 169 -1.39 21.96 17.73
C THR A 169 -1.68 22.85 16.52
N THR A 170 -0.87 22.72 15.44
CA THR A 170 -0.98 23.54 14.22
C THR A 170 -1.39 22.67 13.06
N GLY A 171 -2.38 23.10 12.28
CA GLY A 171 -2.80 22.43 11.06
C GLY A 171 -3.58 21.15 11.33
N ALA A 172 -4.90 21.27 11.32
CA ALA A 172 -5.78 20.12 11.50
C ALA A 172 -5.69 19.16 10.30
N LEU A 173 -5.90 17.89 10.56
CA LEU A 173 -6.05 16.89 9.49
C LEU A 173 -7.52 16.82 9.07
N ASP A 174 -7.76 16.74 7.78
CA ASP A 174 -9.11 16.68 7.23
C ASP A 174 -9.79 15.35 7.62
N ASP A 175 -11.12 15.38 7.78
CA ASP A 175 -11.90 14.18 8.11
C ASP A 175 -12.52 13.62 6.83
N ASP A 176 -11.67 13.12 5.94
CA ASP A 176 -12.12 12.61 4.64
C ASP A 176 -11.32 11.35 4.22
N ASN A 177 -11.56 10.86 3.01
CA ASN A 177 -10.90 9.68 2.47
C ASN A 177 -9.67 10.01 1.60
N ALA A 178 -9.19 11.26 1.63
CA ALA A 178 -7.91 11.60 1.00
C ALA A 178 -6.75 11.32 1.95
N SER A 179 -5.53 11.43 1.44
CA SER A 179 -4.31 11.27 2.27
C SER A 179 -4.08 12.52 3.09
N SER A 180 -4.16 12.39 4.41
CA SER A 180 -3.84 13.50 5.33
C SER A 180 -2.49 13.33 6.00
N LEU A 181 -2.02 12.10 6.18
CA LEU A 181 -0.71 11.84 6.78
C LEU A 181 -0.01 10.72 6.03
N THR A 182 1.29 10.89 5.77
CA THR A 182 2.12 9.83 5.19
C THR A 182 3.21 9.43 6.17
N PHE A 183 3.27 8.13 6.47
CA PHE A 183 4.40 7.48 7.13
C PHE A 183 5.44 7.16 6.07
N ARG A 184 6.69 7.64 6.24
CA ARG A 184 7.77 7.46 5.26
C ARG A 184 9.04 6.99 5.92
N ILE A 185 9.72 6.05 5.28
CA ILE A 185 11.10 5.68 5.58
C ILE A 185 11.97 6.14 4.41
N TYR A 186 12.82 7.13 4.63
CA TYR A 186 13.83 7.56 3.64
C TYR A 186 15.00 6.58 3.69
N LEU A 187 15.29 5.96 2.55
CA LEU A 187 16.36 4.97 2.38
C LEU A 187 17.50 5.48 1.51
N HIS A 188 17.22 6.54 0.69
CA HIS A 188 18.21 7.18 -0.16
C HIS A 188 17.72 8.58 -0.49
N ALA A 189 18.63 9.56 -0.48
CA ALA A 189 18.26 10.93 -0.82
C ALA A 189 19.49 11.77 -1.16
N GLY A 190 19.32 12.64 -2.16
CA GLY A 190 20.32 13.62 -2.55
C GLY A 190 20.28 14.88 -1.70
N SER A 191 21.15 15.84 -2.03
CA SER A 191 21.38 17.02 -1.19
C SER A 191 20.18 17.95 -1.05
N ASN A 192 19.21 17.89 -1.98
CA ASN A 192 17.97 18.65 -1.83
C ASN A 192 17.19 18.25 -0.56
N PHE A 193 17.46 17.05 -0.03
CA PHE A 193 16.73 16.52 1.13
C PHE A 193 17.61 16.34 2.37
N THR A 194 18.95 16.48 2.22
CA THR A 194 19.91 16.12 3.27
C THR A 194 20.82 17.25 3.72
N SER A 195 20.75 18.44 3.06
CA SER A 195 21.75 19.50 3.26
C SER A 195 21.45 20.46 4.41
N GLY A 196 20.29 20.33 5.03
CA GLY A 196 19.85 21.24 6.11
C GLY A 196 20.10 20.69 7.50
N THR A 197 19.15 20.97 8.41
CA THR A 197 19.13 20.44 9.76
C THR A 197 17.89 19.57 9.93
N LEU A 198 18.06 18.32 10.34
CA LEU A 198 16.93 17.39 10.47
C LEU A 198 15.84 17.99 11.36
N ASN A 199 14.63 18.06 10.86
CA ASN A 199 13.51 18.58 11.63
C ASN A 199 12.97 17.50 12.59
N SER A 200 13.62 17.37 13.76
CA SER A 200 13.37 16.27 14.70
C SER A 200 12.67 16.69 15.99
N SER A 201 12.53 17.99 16.23
CA SER A 201 11.99 18.49 17.52
C SER A 201 10.46 18.55 17.56
N GLY A 202 9.81 18.58 16.38
CA GLY A 202 8.35 18.65 16.26
C GLY A 202 7.93 18.93 14.83
N PHE A 203 6.65 18.91 14.58
CA PHE A 203 6.13 19.24 13.25
C PHE A 203 6.39 20.72 12.92
N ALA A 204 6.93 20.97 11.75
CA ALA A 204 7.16 22.33 11.23
C ALA A 204 6.83 22.36 9.73
N SER A 205 6.66 23.55 9.18
CA SER A 205 6.48 23.70 7.72
C SER A 205 7.59 22.98 6.99
N SER A 206 7.24 22.21 5.98
CA SER A 206 8.18 21.33 5.30
C SER A 206 9.23 22.16 4.54
N THR A 207 10.48 21.84 4.84
CA THR A 207 11.64 22.33 4.08
C THR A 207 12.38 21.09 3.59
N ASN A 208 12.48 20.91 2.30
CA ASN A 208 13.04 19.68 1.74
C ASN A 208 14.42 19.35 2.32
N ALA A 209 15.31 20.35 2.43
CA ALA A 209 16.67 20.13 2.91
C ALA A 209 16.75 19.54 4.33
N ASN A 210 15.67 19.63 5.11
CA ASN A 210 15.61 19.22 6.53
C ASN A 210 14.95 17.84 6.73
N ARG A 211 14.67 17.09 5.66
CA ARG A 211 13.79 15.91 5.74
C ARG A 211 14.55 14.62 6.02
N ALA A 212 15.73 14.45 5.42
CA ALA A 212 16.47 13.19 5.45
C ALA A 212 17.93 13.36 5.80
N VAL A 213 18.25 14.35 6.64
CA VAL A 213 19.62 14.68 7.01
C VAL A 213 20.25 13.52 7.79
N GLY A 214 21.46 13.11 7.39
CA GLY A 214 22.26 12.10 8.10
C GLY A 214 21.99 10.67 7.68
N ILE A 215 21.23 10.45 6.59
CA ILE A 215 20.97 9.07 6.15
C ILE A 215 22.13 8.45 5.38
N SER A 216 22.24 7.13 5.50
CA SER A 216 23.03 6.29 4.59
C SER A 216 22.27 6.15 3.26
N SER A 217 22.98 5.77 2.19
CA SER A 217 22.32 5.42 0.94
C SER A 217 22.02 3.90 0.90
N PHE A 218 20.80 3.56 0.58
CA PHE A 218 20.43 2.16 0.31
C PHE A 218 21.10 1.65 -0.97
N PHE A 219 21.42 2.56 -1.88
CA PHE A 219 22.02 2.21 -3.17
C PHE A 219 23.56 2.27 -3.16
N ASP A 220 24.18 2.27 -1.95
CA ASP A 220 25.64 2.34 -1.83
C ASP A 220 26.35 1.04 -2.28
N SER A 221 25.66 -0.09 -2.32
CA SER A 221 26.22 -1.39 -2.71
C SER A 221 25.10 -2.33 -3.18
N THR A 222 25.40 -3.15 -4.18
CA THR A 222 24.49 -4.21 -4.64
C THR A 222 24.26 -5.31 -3.59
N ASP A 223 25.08 -5.36 -2.54
CA ASP A 223 24.83 -6.27 -1.42
C ASP A 223 23.81 -5.72 -0.43
N ARG A 224 23.47 -4.42 -0.53
CA ARG A 224 22.62 -3.76 0.47
C ARG A 224 21.23 -4.38 0.53
N THR A 225 20.81 -4.75 1.75
CA THR A 225 19.45 -5.19 2.01
C THR A 225 18.87 -4.39 3.18
N PHE A 226 17.54 -4.26 3.16
CA PHE A 226 16.76 -3.64 4.23
C PHE A 226 15.48 -4.46 4.42
N PHE A 227 15.22 -4.83 5.65
CA PHE A 227 14.01 -5.57 6.04
C PHE A 227 13.20 -4.74 7.02
N ILE A 228 11.86 -4.80 6.92
CA ILE A 228 10.97 -4.10 7.87
C ILE A 228 9.68 -4.90 8.06
N THR A 229 9.19 -4.96 9.31
CA THR A 229 7.89 -5.52 9.65
C THR A 229 7.42 -4.96 11.00
N GLY A 230 6.21 -5.31 11.40
CA GLY A 230 5.64 -4.88 12.68
C GLY A 230 5.46 -3.39 12.78
N VAL A 231 5.11 -2.73 11.67
CA VAL A 231 4.97 -1.27 11.64
C VAL A 231 3.66 -0.87 12.32
N GLN A 232 3.78 0.00 13.32
CA GLN A 232 2.65 0.50 14.08
C GLN A 232 2.78 2.00 14.30
N LEU A 233 1.69 2.73 14.04
CA LEU A 233 1.55 4.15 14.32
C LEU A 233 0.28 4.30 15.16
N GLU A 234 0.42 4.85 16.34
CA GLU A 234 -0.69 4.94 17.30
C GLU A 234 -0.63 6.26 18.08
N VAL A 235 -1.73 6.60 18.73
CA VAL A 235 -1.77 7.75 19.64
C VAL A 235 -1.02 7.39 20.92
N GLY A 236 -0.04 8.20 21.31
CA GLY A 236 0.68 7.96 22.56
C GLY A 236 2.06 8.57 22.60
N GLN A 237 2.63 8.63 23.78
CA GLN A 237 4.01 9.08 23.98
C GLN A 237 5.01 7.92 23.85
N ASN A 238 4.56 6.69 24.08
CA ASN A 238 5.43 5.52 24.03
C ASN A 238 4.76 4.46 23.17
N PRO A 239 5.49 3.87 22.21
CA PRO A 239 4.93 2.78 21.43
C PRO A 239 4.60 1.57 22.31
N THR A 240 3.43 0.98 22.05
CA THR A 240 3.01 -0.24 22.76
C THR A 240 3.49 -1.48 21.97
N THR A 241 3.24 -2.68 22.49
CA THR A 241 3.47 -3.92 21.75
C THR A 241 2.65 -3.93 20.47
N PHE A 242 3.17 -4.56 19.42
CA PHE A 242 2.50 -4.61 18.12
C PHE A 242 1.09 -5.19 18.26
N GLU A 243 0.12 -4.55 17.64
CA GLU A 243 -1.26 -4.99 17.63
C GLU A 243 -1.46 -6.02 16.51
N HIS A 244 -1.38 -7.30 16.88
CA HIS A 244 -1.69 -8.37 15.93
C HIS A 244 -3.20 -8.43 15.68
N GLU A 245 -3.59 -8.58 14.44
CA GLU A 245 -5.00 -8.74 14.07
C GLU A 245 -5.16 -9.98 13.17
N PRO A 246 -6.36 -10.59 13.15
CA PRO A 246 -6.62 -11.72 12.25
C PRO A 246 -6.39 -11.34 10.80
N ILE A 247 -5.87 -12.27 10.01
CA ILE A 247 -5.49 -12.02 8.61
C ILE A 247 -6.68 -11.52 7.77
N GLU A 248 -7.87 -12.06 8.01
CA GLU A 248 -9.07 -11.66 7.27
C GLU A 248 -9.42 -10.19 7.53
N ARG A 249 -9.09 -9.67 8.72
CA ARG A 249 -9.31 -8.26 9.02
C ARG A 249 -8.33 -7.37 8.26
N THR A 250 -7.06 -7.78 8.24
CA THR A 250 -6.03 -7.08 7.45
C THR A 250 -6.40 -7.08 5.96
N LEU A 251 -6.82 -8.26 5.44
CA LEU A 251 -7.23 -8.38 4.04
C LEU A 251 -8.42 -7.45 3.74
N THR A 252 -9.44 -7.44 4.61
CA THR A 252 -10.61 -6.57 4.44
C THR A 252 -10.20 -5.09 4.34
N LYS A 253 -9.25 -4.65 5.18
CA LYS A 253 -8.73 -3.28 5.11
C LYS A 253 -7.99 -3.03 3.79
N CYS A 254 -7.23 -4.02 3.30
CA CYS A 254 -6.49 -3.90 2.02
C CYS A 254 -7.45 -3.84 0.83
N LEU A 255 -8.55 -4.63 0.86
CA LEU A 255 -9.55 -4.67 -0.21
C LEU A 255 -10.26 -3.33 -0.43
N ARG A 256 -10.19 -2.41 0.53
CA ARG A 256 -10.67 -1.03 0.36
C ARG A 256 -9.84 -0.27 -0.69
N TYR A 257 -8.61 -0.69 -0.95
CA TYR A 257 -7.65 0.03 -1.82
C TYR A 257 -7.31 -0.72 -3.08
N PHE A 258 -7.25 -2.06 -3.02
CA PHE A 258 -6.83 -2.86 -4.16
C PHE A 258 -7.54 -4.20 -4.14
N ARG A 259 -7.99 -4.64 -5.33
CA ARG A 259 -8.62 -5.96 -5.51
C ARG A 259 -8.15 -6.59 -6.79
N LEU A 260 -7.95 -7.91 -6.74
CA LEU A 260 -7.76 -8.73 -7.94
C LEU A 260 -9.10 -9.38 -8.30
N SER A 261 -9.34 -9.59 -9.60
CA SER A 261 -10.49 -10.34 -10.09
C SER A 261 -10.40 -11.82 -9.70
N ASN A 262 -9.17 -12.34 -9.69
CA ASN A 262 -8.86 -13.73 -9.38
C ASN A 262 -7.41 -13.83 -8.93
N ASP A 263 -7.08 -14.87 -8.21
CA ASP A 263 -5.72 -15.05 -7.66
C ASP A 263 -4.78 -15.83 -8.60
N GLY A 264 -5.31 -16.37 -9.70
CA GLY A 264 -4.52 -17.15 -10.64
C GLY A 264 -4.18 -18.56 -10.14
N SER A 265 -4.87 -19.05 -9.11
CA SER A 265 -4.54 -20.34 -8.50
C SER A 265 -5.15 -21.53 -9.22
N GLU A 266 -6.22 -21.32 -9.97
CA GLU A 266 -6.99 -22.37 -10.64
C GLU A 266 -7.30 -22.00 -12.08
N ALA A 267 -7.42 -23.01 -12.92
CA ALA A 267 -7.95 -22.85 -14.27
C ALA A 267 -9.47 -22.60 -14.20
N TYR A 268 -9.96 -21.74 -15.06
CA TYR A 268 -11.40 -21.44 -15.21
C TYR A 268 -12.01 -20.81 -13.95
N GLN A 269 -11.34 -19.80 -13.39
CA GLN A 269 -11.89 -19.05 -12.25
C GLN A 269 -13.02 -18.12 -12.72
N PRO A 270 -14.20 -18.14 -12.05
CA PRO A 270 -15.25 -17.17 -12.37
C PRO A 270 -14.81 -15.75 -11.99
N LEU A 271 -15.18 -14.78 -12.82
CA LEU A 271 -14.72 -13.39 -12.70
C LEU A 271 -15.89 -12.43 -12.46
N GLY A 272 -16.79 -12.76 -11.57
CA GLY A 272 -17.87 -11.84 -11.27
C GLY A 272 -18.93 -12.44 -10.41
N GLU A 273 -19.67 -11.58 -9.76
CA GLU A 273 -20.81 -11.98 -8.95
C GLU A 273 -22.08 -11.77 -9.76
N GLY A 274 -22.48 -12.80 -10.44
CA GLY A 274 -23.74 -12.77 -11.18
C GLY A 274 -23.56 -12.87 -12.69
N ASP A 275 -24.67 -13.15 -13.32
CA ASP A 275 -24.71 -13.33 -14.76
C ASP A 275 -24.68 -11.98 -15.46
N GLY A 276 -23.84 -11.88 -16.46
CA GLY A 276 -23.91 -10.78 -17.41
C GLY A 276 -24.87 -11.10 -18.54
N HIS A 277 -25.00 -10.19 -19.47
CA HIS A 277 -25.79 -10.41 -20.68
C HIS A 277 -25.13 -9.74 -21.88
N ALA A 278 -25.37 -10.30 -23.04
CA ALA A 278 -24.92 -9.71 -24.29
C ALA A 278 -25.80 -8.50 -24.63
N GLU A 279 -25.17 -7.37 -24.88
CA GLU A 279 -25.86 -6.16 -25.36
C GLU A 279 -25.92 -6.15 -26.89
N SER A 280 -25.08 -6.93 -27.52
CA SER A 280 -24.99 -7.10 -28.97
C SER A 280 -24.18 -8.34 -29.28
N THR A 281 -24.04 -8.64 -30.55
CA THR A 281 -23.22 -9.76 -31.01
C THR A 281 -21.70 -9.58 -30.73
N SER A 282 -21.27 -8.39 -30.33
CA SER A 282 -19.86 -8.13 -30.05
C SER A 282 -19.62 -7.52 -28.66
N SER A 283 -20.65 -7.31 -27.86
CA SER A 283 -20.51 -6.67 -26.55
C SER A 283 -21.27 -7.44 -25.48
N PHE A 284 -20.59 -7.76 -24.39
CA PHE A 284 -21.16 -8.44 -23.22
C PHE A 284 -20.92 -7.58 -21.98
N THR A 285 -21.95 -7.37 -21.17
CA THR A 285 -21.87 -6.56 -19.97
C THR A 285 -22.07 -7.43 -18.74
N THR A 286 -21.22 -7.25 -17.73
CA THR A 286 -21.38 -7.87 -16.41
C THR A 286 -21.12 -6.84 -15.33
N GLY A 287 -21.62 -7.11 -14.12
CA GLY A 287 -21.36 -6.33 -12.92
C GLY A 287 -20.38 -7.02 -12.00
N TRP A 288 -19.58 -6.23 -11.31
CA TRP A 288 -18.70 -6.72 -10.26
C TRP A 288 -18.92 -5.83 -9.05
N MET A 289 -19.58 -6.37 -8.03
CA MET A 289 -19.86 -5.68 -6.78
C MET A 289 -18.91 -6.18 -5.71
N TRP A 290 -18.69 -5.37 -4.68
CA TRP A 290 -17.74 -5.76 -3.62
C TRP A 290 -18.09 -5.16 -2.27
N GLU A 291 -17.66 -5.86 -1.23
CA GLU A 291 -17.64 -5.41 0.15
C GLU A 291 -16.25 -5.71 0.72
N PRO A 292 -15.69 -4.79 1.52
CA PRO A 292 -16.18 -3.44 1.79
C PRO A 292 -16.11 -2.53 0.56
N GLU A 293 -16.75 -1.36 0.63
CA GLU A 293 -16.61 -0.36 -0.45
C GLU A 293 -15.15 0.04 -0.63
N MET A 294 -14.75 0.33 -1.84
CA MET A 294 -13.42 0.86 -2.10
C MET A 294 -13.32 2.33 -1.65
N ARG A 295 -12.10 2.81 -1.41
CA ARG A 295 -11.88 4.18 -0.94
C ARG A 295 -12.50 5.22 -1.88
N ALA A 296 -12.38 4.98 -3.15
CA ALA A 296 -12.89 5.86 -4.22
C ALA A 296 -13.30 4.99 -5.41
N LYS A 297 -13.87 5.59 -6.45
CA LYS A 297 -14.06 4.89 -7.71
C LYS A 297 -12.68 4.44 -8.21
N PRO A 298 -12.45 3.13 -8.37
CA PRO A 298 -11.11 2.65 -8.73
C PRO A 298 -10.79 2.81 -10.21
N THR A 299 -9.50 2.72 -10.53
CA THR A 299 -9.02 2.51 -11.89
C THR A 299 -8.95 1.01 -12.17
N LEU A 300 -9.19 0.63 -13.41
CA LEU A 300 -9.11 -0.74 -13.87
C LEU A 300 -7.75 -0.96 -14.55
N ALA A 301 -7.05 -1.99 -14.14
CA ALA A 301 -5.86 -2.47 -14.87
C ALA A 301 -6.15 -3.89 -15.36
N VAL A 302 -5.90 -4.12 -16.63
CA VAL A 302 -6.11 -5.42 -17.27
C VAL A 302 -4.75 -6.08 -17.45
N PHE A 303 -4.63 -7.33 -17.05
CA PHE A 303 -3.40 -8.10 -17.23
C PHE A 303 -3.43 -8.75 -18.60
N GLU A 304 -2.54 -8.33 -19.47
CA GLU A 304 -2.42 -8.85 -20.83
C GLU A 304 -1.23 -9.81 -20.94
N GLU A 305 -1.45 -10.92 -21.60
CA GLU A 305 -0.35 -11.79 -21.99
C GLU A 305 -0.15 -11.63 -23.51
N GLY A 306 0.91 -10.88 -23.88
CA GLY A 306 1.25 -10.67 -25.27
C GLY A 306 0.27 -9.80 -26.08
N ASN A 307 -0.23 -8.73 -25.48
CA ASN A 307 -1.15 -7.77 -26.12
C ASN A 307 -2.53 -8.35 -26.50
N THR A 308 -2.92 -9.46 -25.89
CA THR A 308 -4.27 -9.98 -26.02
C THR A 308 -4.82 -10.33 -24.65
N LEU A 309 -6.11 -10.08 -24.44
CA LEU A 309 -6.84 -10.57 -23.28
C LEU A 309 -7.03 -12.09 -23.39
N GLY A 310 -5.94 -12.82 -23.63
CA GLY A 310 -5.96 -14.23 -23.95
C GLY A 310 -6.48 -15.14 -22.84
N SER A 311 -6.84 -14.57 -21.72
CA SER A 311 -7.25 -15.34 -20.54
C SER A 311 -8.69 -15.07 -20.08
N VAL A 312 -9.45 -14.21 -20.75
CA VAL A 312 -10.85 -13.93 -20.35
C VAL A 312 -11.81 -14.39 -21.43
N PHE A 313 -12.83 -15.14 -21.04
CA PHE A 313 -13.87 -15.55 -21.96
C PHE A 313 -15.26 -15.49 -21.29
N VAL A 314 -16.26 -15.28 -22.12
CA VAL A 314 -17.66 -15.35 -21.73
C VAL A 314 -18.22 -16.71 -22.17
N ARG A 315 -18.90 -17.38 -21.27
CA ARG A 315 -19.56 -18.66 -21.55
C ARG A 315 -21.08 -18.45 -21.57
N GLN A 316 -21.65 -18.60 -22.74
CA GLN A 316 -23.09 -18.73 -22.96
C GLN A 316 -23.36 -20.19 -23.31
N ASP A 317 -23.76 -20.50 -24.52
CA ASP A 317 -23.81 -21.88 -25.04
C ASP A 317 -22.42 -22.35 -25.54
N TYR A 318 -21.58 -21.41 -25.94
CA TYR A 318 -20.16 -21.64 -26.31
C TYR A 318 -19.27 -20.72 -25.48
N SER A 319 -17.96 -20.92 -25.58
CA SER A 319 -16.97 -20.05 -24.95
C SER A 319 -16.48 -19.00 -25.96
N TYR A 320 -16.65 -17.76 -25.60
CA TYR A 320 -16.30 -16.62 -26.47
C TYR A 320 -15.10 -15.89 -25.85
N LEU A 321 -13.95 -15.98 -26.49
CA LEU A 321 -12.73 -15.31 -26.04
C LEU A 321 -12.88 -13.78 -26.24
N CYS A 322 -12.52 -13.02 -25.22
CA CYS A 322 -12.64 -11.56 -25.25
C CYS A 322 -11.29 -10.94 -25.65
N ASP A 323 -11.35 -9.86 -26.41
CA ASP A 323 -10.15 -9.13 -26.84
C ASP A 323 -10.01 -7.78 -26.13
N ASN A 324 -11.05 -7.34 -25.44
CA ASN A 324 -10.98 -6.08 -24.72
C ASN A 324 -11.91 -6.08 -23.52
N ILE A 325 -11.52 -5.32 -22.51
CA ILE A 325 -12.30 -5.09 -21.30
C ILE A 325 -12.24 -3.60 -20.95
N ALA A 326 -13.38 -3.02 -20.62
CA ALA A 326 -13.47 -1.60 -20.28
C ALA A 326 -14.51 -1.36 -19.20
N ILE A 327 -14.29 -0.33 -18.40
CA ILE A 327 -15.29 0.12 -17.45
C ILE A 327 -16.39 0.85 -18.21
N ALA A 328 -17.59 0.30 -18.20
CA ALA A 328 -18.80 0.99 -18.72
C ALA A 328 -19.29 2.04 -17.74
N SER A 329 -19.29 1.71 -16.45
CA SER A 329 -19.62 2.64 -15.38
C SER A 329 -19.09 2.08 -14.07
N GLY A 330 -18.95 2.94 -13.06
CA GLY A 330 -18.45 2.44 -11.79
C GLY A 330 -18.51 3.46 -10.68
N SER A 331 -18.40 2.93 -9.48
CA SER A 331 -18.39 3.68 -8.23
C SER A 331 -17.50 2.97 -7.22
N LYS A 332 -17.45 3.47 -6.00
CA LYS A 332 -16.71 2.78 -4.93
C LYS A 332 -17.37 1.45 -4.49
N PHE A 333 -18.58 1.16 -4.95
CA PHE A 333 -19.32 -0.08 -4.59
C PHE A 333 -19.23 -1.18 -5.64
N GLY A 334 -18.77 -0.86 -6.85
CA GLY A 334 -18.68 -1.84 -7.91
C GLY A 334 -18.45 -1.22 -9.28
N LEU A 335 -18.22 -2.07 -10.26
CA LEU A 335 -18.03 -1.70 -11.65
C LEU A 335 -19.03 -2.42 -12.53
N ARG A 336 -19.47 -1.75 -13.58
CA ARG A 336 -20.08 -2.37 -14.75
C ARG A 336 -18.99 -2.45 -15.81
N ILE A 337 -18.74 -3.65 -16.31
CA ILE A 337 -17.64 -3.94 -17.22
C ILE A 337 -18.21 -4.40 -18.55
N ASN A 338 -17.71 -3.82 -19.64
CA ASN A 338 -17.99 -4.29 -21.00
C ASN A 338 -16.82 -5.12 -21.49
N LEU A 339 -17.14 -6.30 -22.01
CA LEU A 339 -16.22 -7.21 -22.66
C LEU A 339 -16.57 -7.24 -24.15
N THR A 340 -15.57 -7.20 -25.02
CA THR A 340 -15.80 -7.29 -26.45
C THR A 340 -15.07 -8.48 -27.04
N THR A 341 -15.66 -9.08 -28.08
CA THR A 341 -14.99 -10.10 -28.89
C THR A 341 -14.35 -9.45 -30.11
N PRO A 342 -13.32 -10.06 -30.69
CA PRO A 342 -12.75 -9.58 -31.94
C PRO A 342 -13.82 -9.57 -33.03
N ASN A 343 -13.70 -8.63 -33.93
CA ASN A 343 -14.51 -8.60 -35.15
C ASN A 343 -14.29 -9.92 -35.91
N ASN A 344 -15.23 -10.81 -35.78
CA ASN A 344 -15.00 -12.14 -36.30
C ASN A 344 -15.53 -12.29 -37.70
N THR A 345 -14.63 -12.66 -38.60
CA THR A 345 -14.97 -12.99 -39.98
C THR A 345 -15.38 -14.47 -40.15
N ALA A 346 -15.41 -15.25 -39.11
CA ALA A 346 -15.59 -16.70 -39.18
C ALA A 346 -16.92 -17.23 -38.65
N GLY A 347 -17.85 -16.37 -38.25
CA GLY A 347 -19.23 -16.79 -38.00
C GLY A 347 -19.54 -17.43 -36.64
N ASP A 348 -18.56 -17.80 -35.84
CA ASP A 348 -18.81 -18.59 -34.61
C ASP A 348 -18.41 -17.92 -33.32
N THR A 349 -18.14 -16.63 -33.30
CA THR A 349 -17.68 -15.95 -32.08
C THR A 349 -18.40 -14.64 -31.81
N THR A 350 -19.66 -14.55 -32.15
CA THR A 350 -20.50 -13.44 -31.73
C THR A 350 -21.32 -13.85 -30.53
N PHE A 351 -21.41 -12.97 -29.54
CA PHE A 351 -22.32 -13.19 -28.42
C PHE A 351 -23.76 -13.36 -28.92
N GLN A 352 -24.50 -14.24 -28.27
CA GLN A 352 -25.91 -14.35 -28.53
C GLN A 352 -26.63 -13.22 -27.83
N ASP A 353 -27.21 -12.31 -28.61
CA ASP A 353 -27.87 -11.12 -28.09
C ASP A 353 -28.94 -11.50 -27.07
N THR A 354 -28.96 -10.77 -25.95
CA THR A 354 -29.89 -10.93 -24.84
C THR A 354 -29.72 -12.20 -23.99
N LEU A 355 -28.84 -13.13 -24.34
CA LEU A 355 -28.62 -14.31 -23.50
C LEU A 355 -27.69 -14.00 -22.32
N PRO A 356 -27.99 -14.58 -21.16
CA PRO A 356 -27.08 -14.46 -20.03
C PRO A 356 -25.82 -15.29 -20.25
N GLY A 357 -24.76 -14.95 -19.54
CA GLY A 357 -23.51 -15.69 -19.58
C GLY A 357 -22.67 -15.41 -18.35
N ALA A 358 -21.70 -16.25 -18.10
CA ALA A 358 -20.76 -16.09 -17.01
C ALA A 358 -19.36 -15.80 -17.56
N VAL A 359 -18.61 -15.01 -16.84
CA VAL A 359 -17.27 -14.58 -17.23
C VAL A 359 -16.23 -15.38 -16.44
N TYR A 360 -15.22 -15.89 -17.14
CA TYR A 360 -14.17 -16.72 -16.57
C TYR A 360 -12.79 -16.27 -17.02
N ALA A 361 -11.79 -16.50 -16.16
CA ALA A 361 -10.39 -16.49 -16.56
C ALA A 361 -9.96 -17.90 -16.93
N THR A 362 -9.10 -18.03 -17.94
CA THR A 362 -8.48 -19.30 -18.32
C THR A 362 -7.07 -19.40 -17.74
N GLY A 363 -6.66 -20.61 -17.44
CA GLY A 363 -5.31 -20.87 -16.94
C GLY A 363 -5.07 -20.25 -15.56
N THR A 364 -3.82 -20.03 -15.26
CA THR A 364 -3.38 -19.49 -13.97
C THR A 364 -3.07 -17.99 -14.02
N ASN A 365 -3.60 -17.28 -15.02
CA ASN A 365 -3.32 -15.85 -15.21
C ASN A 365 -4.38 -15.01 -14.47
N LYS A 366 -3.93 -13.91 -13.90
CA LYS A 366 -4.84 -12.88 -13.36
C LYS A 366 -5.50 -12.16 -14.53
N ALA A 367 -6.77 -11.81 -14.40
CA ALA A 367 -7.49 -11.16 -15.49
C ALA A 367 -7.45 -9.63 -15.37
N TRP A 368 -7.84 -9.09 -14.23
CA TRP A 368 -7.78 -7.65 -14.01
C TRP A 368 -7.68 -7.32 -12.52
N SER A 369 -7.30 -6.08 -12.24
CA SER A 369 -7.35 -5.53 -10.89
C SER A 369 -8.05 -4.19 -10.89
N VAL A 370 -8.51 -3.79 -9.73
CA VAL A 370 -9.03 -2.43 -9.51
C VAL A 370 -8.25 -1.78 -8.37
N ASP A 371 -7.89 -0.52 -8.55
CA ASP A 371 -6.95 0.18 -7.70
C ASP A 371 -7.53 1.55 -7.31
N ALA A 372 -7.65 1.79 -6.01
CA ALA A 372 -8.07 3.06 -5.41
C ALA A 372 -7.07 3.52 -4.35
N GLU A 373 -5.78 3.19 -4.51
CA GLU A 373 -4.70 3.58 -3.60
C GLU A 373 -4.56 5.10 -3.49
N LEU A 374 -3.92 5.58 -2.41
CA LEU A 374 -3.72 7.00 -2.10
C LEU A 374 -2.51 7.60 -2.80
#